data_17de284f68f0bf8f011a755011a74337
#
_entry.id   17de284f68f0bf8f011a755011a74337
#
_cell.length_a   1.000
_cell.length_b   1.000
_cell.length_c   1.000
_cell.angle_alpha   90.00
_cell.angle_beta   90.00
_cell.angle_gamma   90.00
#
_symmetry.space_group_name_H-M   'P 1'
#
loop_
_entity.id
_entity.type
_entity.pdbx_description
1 polymer ?
#
loop_
_entity_poly.entity_id
_entity_poly.type
_entity_poly.pdbx_seq_one_letter_code
_entity_poly.pdbx_strand_id
1 'polypeptide(L)'
;MKIEVINLNKEKNVALPKKIEIDGENYFILKNNGKYFLGSTICPHMGGSIEFDQKEGCFLCPIHNWKFNKSSGECANSSQNMSLIDLDVTNGSVWIDSSKLKKKKSNKKNETLTTQEIKKSIKIKLISHATLNISLKKLNILIDPWIEGPAMLGAWRQYPLTGIKAKDIRPYSIIITHEHSDHFHIPTLSNFSRNTPIIIPDFPNERMQKILKSLGFTNVKVVKFREEINIHKKIKIKFFKPVSVFNDSIMLIDIDGYKLLNLNDAGLNPGIAEEVKPVDAISCIFSTGASGYPFTWQHLSEKEKKDIMEKACNGKLKLLMEATKLYEANYIIPFASHFRLWQPEHEYYLNSVVTNSIDDILKGFKGHGM
;
A
#
# COMPACT_ATOMS: atom_id res chain seq x y z
N MET A 1 -35.50 17.53 -9.93
CA MET A 1 -35.38 18.34 -11.17
C MET A 1 -34.95 17.40 -12.29
N LYS A 2 -35.57 17.50 -13.48
CA LYS A 2 -35.12 16.66 -14.61
C LYS A 2 -34.02 17.37 -15.40
N ILE A 3 -32.97 16.66 -15.75
CA ILE A 3 -31.85 17.14 -16.55
C ILE A 3 -31.92 16.42 -17.90
N GLU A 4 -31.93 17.21 -19.02
CA GLU A 4 -31.86 16.64 -20.36
C GLU A 4 -30.43 16.15 -20.64
N VAL A 5 -30.27 14.88 -21.03
CA VAL A 5 -28.95 14.26 -21.28
C VAL A 5 -28.70 14.06 -22.79
N ILE A 6 -29.74 13.83 -23.59
CA ILE A 6 -29.68 13.81 -25.05
C ILE A 6 -31.02 14.32 -25.63
N ASN A 7 -30.94 15.08 -26.72
CA ASN A 7 -32.07 15.44 -27.54
C ASN A 7 -32.07 14.64 -28.85
N LEU A 8 -32.88 13.59 -28.91
CA LEU A 8 -32.95 12.66 -30.05
C LEU A 8 -33.52 13.32 -31.33
N ASN A 9 -34.27 14.42 -31.20
CA ASN A 9 -34.80 15.17 -32.35
C ASN A 9 -33.70 15.98 -33.05
N LYS A 10 -32.70 16.45 -32.27
CA LYS A 10 -31.55 17.21 -32.77
C LYS A 10 -30.41 16.30 -33.19
N GLU A 11 -30.18 15.21 -32.46
CA GLU A 11 -29.10 14.26 -32.69
C GLU A 11 -29.65 12.94 -33.27
N LYS A 12 -30.08 12.93 -34.54
CA LYS A 12 -30.75 11.78 -35.19
C LYS A 12 -29.92 10.48 -35.22
N ASN A 13 -28.58 10.54 -35.11
CA ASN A 13 -27.68 9.39 -35.15
C ASN A 13 -26.65 9.47 -34.02
N VAL A 14 -27.11 9.40 -32.77
CA VAL A 14 -26.18 9.36 -31.62
C VAL A 14 -25.45 8.03 -31.59
N ALA A 15 -24.13 8.07 -31.80
CA ALA A 15 -23.28 6.90 -31.59
C ALA A 15 -23.22 6.58 -30.08
N LEU A 16 -23.68 5.41 -29.69
CA LEU A 16 -23.65 4.94 -28.32
C LEU A 16 -22.64 3.77 -28.17
N PRO A 17 -21.94 3.66 -27.03
CA PRO A 17 -22.05 4.49 -25.83
C PRO A 17 -21.43 5.89 -26.01
N LYS A 18 -22.08 6.93 -25.47
CA LYS A 18 -21.63 8.32 -25.49
C LYS A 18 -21.20 8.75 -24.09
N LYS A 19 -19.98 9.26 -23.94
CA LYS A 19 -19.51 9.85 -22.67
C LYS A 19 -20.09 11.25 -22.51
N ILE A 20 -20.63 11.56 -21.35
CA ILE A 20 -21.20 12.87 -20.99
C ILE A 20 -20.77 13.28 -19.59
N GLU A 21 -20.86 14.56 -19.29
CA GLU A 21 -20.62 15.13 -17.97
C GLU A 21 -21.94 15.70 -17.42
N ILE A 22 -22.25 15.38 -16.16
CA ILE A 22 -23.39 15.94 -15.43
C ILE A 22 -22.90 16.33 -14.03
N ASP A 23 -23.09 17.60 -13.67
CA ASP A 23 -22.67 18.16 -12.36
C ASP A 23 -21.18 17.90 -12.03
N GLY A 24 -20.29 17.93 -13.04
CA GLY A 24 -18.84 17.71 -12.89
C GLY A 24 -18.43 16.24 -12.78
N GLU A 25 -19.36 15.30 -12.98
CA GLU A 25 -19.09 13.86 -12.96
C GLU A 25 -19.28 13.27 -14.37
N ASN A 26 -18.41 12.32 -14.75
CA ASN A 26 -18.48 11.66 -16.05
C ASN A 26 -19.35 10.41 -16.00
N TYR A 27 -20.13 10.20 -17.07
CA TYR A 27 -21.01 9.05 -17.27
C TYR A 27 -20.98 8.60 -18.72
N PHE A 28 -21.44 7.36 -18.96
CA PHE A 28 -21.75 6.87 -20.31
C PHE A 28 -23.26 6.76 -20.49
N ILE A 29 -23.76 7.19 -21.63
CA ILE A 29 -25.12 6.87 -22.04
C ILE A 29 -25.07 5.57 -22.85
N LEU A 30 -25.87 4.59 -22.41
CA LEU A 30 -26.02 3.29 -23.04
C LEU A 30 -27.44 3.10 -23.51
N LYS A 31 -27.64 2.20 -24.48
CA LYS A 31 -28.95 1.76 -24.92
C LYS A 31 -29.03 0.24 -24.97
N ASN A 32 -30.04 -0.33 -24.31
CA ASN A 32 -30.27 -1.76 -24.28
C ASN A 32 -31.78 -2.03 -24.41
N ASN A 33 -32.19 -2.87 -25.37
CA ASN A 33 -33.59 -3.22 -25.61
C ASN A 33 -34.52 -2.01 -25.67
N GLY A 34 -34.12 -0.95 -26.41
CA GLY A 34 -34.90 0.27 -26.58
C GLY A 34 -34.88 1.25 -25.39
N LYS A 35 -34.37 0.86 -24.23
CA LYS A 35 -34.25 1.70 -23.04
C LYS A 35 -32.88 2.35 -22.96
N TYR A 36 -32.82 3.54 -22.39
CA TYR A 36 -31.58 4.29 -22.15
C TYR A 36 -31.16 4.21 -20.68
N PHE A 37 -29.85 4.14 -20.48
CA PHE A 37 -29.23 4.04 -19.15
C PHE A 37 -28.07 5.01 -19.04
N LEU A 38 -27.82 5.49 -17.82
CA LEU A 38 -26.63 6.22 -17.47
C LEU A 38 -25.68 5.26 -16.74
N GLY A 39 -24.57 4.92 -17.36
CA GLY A 39 -23.55 4.04 -16.80
C GLY A 39 -22.44 4.80 -16.09
N SER A 40 -21.98 4.29 -14.96
CA SER A 40 -20.86 4.86 -14.22
C SER A 40 -19.55 4.69 -14.98
N THR A 41 -18.69 5.73 -15.00
CA THR A 41 -17.30 5.64 -15.47
C THR A 41 -16.36 5.07 -14.40
N ILE A 42 -16.90 4.65 -13.26
CA ILE A 42 -16.13 4.12 -12.14
C ILE A 42 -16.33 2.61 -12.04
N CYS A 43 -15.22 1.88 -12.08
CA CYS A 43 -15.23 0.43 -11.97
C CYS A 43 -15.72 -0.03 -10.58
N PRO A 44 -16.71 -0.94 -10.50
CA PRO A 44 -17.24 -1.41 -9.22
C PRO A 44 -16.25 -2.20 -8.39
N HIS A 45 -15.18 -2.75 -9.00
CA HIS A 45 -14.17 -3.53 -8.31
C HIS A 45 -13.34 -2.66 -7.35
N MET A 46 -12.58 -1.67 -7.88
CA MET A 46 -11.65 -0.85 -7.08
C MET A 46 -11.69 0.64 -7.43
N GLY A 47 -12.76 1.11 -8.06
CA GLY A 47 -12.93 2.53 -8.37
C GLY A 47 -12.05 3.05 -9.51
N GLY A 48 -11.45 2.18 -10.31
CA GLY A 48 -10.69 2.57 -11.49
C GLY A 48 -11.56 3.22 -12.56
N SER A 49 -10.97 4.08 -13.40
CA SER A 49 -11.70 4.68 -14.52
C SER A 49 -12.00 3.64 -15.58
N ILE A 50 -13.28 3.58 -16.01
CA ILE A 50 -13.72 2.73 -17.11
C ILE A 50 -13.72 3.60 -18.38
N GLU A 51 -13.14 3.07 -19.45
CA GLU A 51 -13.17 3.71 -20.78
C GLU A 51 -13.80 2.77 -21.80
N PHE A 52 -14.39 3.34 -22.88
CA PHE A 52 -14.93 2.52 -23.96
C PHE A 52 -13.83 2.21 -24.97
N ASP A 53 -13.52 0.92 -25.13
CA ASP A 53 -12.59 0.44 -26.14
C ASP A 53 -13.33 0.17 -27.45
N GLN A 54 -13.06 0.98 -28.46
CA GLN A 54 -13.71 0.86 -29.77
C GLN A 54 -13.31 -0.41 -30.53
N LYS A 55 -12.07 -0.91 -30.31
CA LYS A 55 -11.58 -2.11 -31.00
C LYS A 55 -12.23 -3.37 -30.44
N GLU A 56 -12.33 -3.45 -29.13
CA GLU A 56 -12.94 -4.59 -28.41
C GLU A 56 -14.48 -4.46 -28.37
N GLY A 57 -15.03 -3.28 -28.60
CA GLY A 57 -16.45 -3.02 -28.55
C GLY A 57 -17.07 -3.17 -27.15
N CYS A 58 -16.28 -2.99 -26.12
CA CYS A 58 -16.68 -3.13 -24.71
C CYS A 58 -16.11 -1.99 -23.86
N PHE A 59 -16.62 -1.85 -22.64
CA PHE A 59 -15.96 -1.00 -21.64
C PHE A 59 -14.84 -1.76 -20.96
N LEU A 60 -13.72 -1.08 -20.74
CA LEU A 60 -12.52 -1.65 -20.14
C LEU A 60 -12.07 -0.85 -18.94
N CYS A 61 -11.79 -1.54 -17.83
CA CYS A 61 -11.04 -0.99 -16.72
C CYS A 61 -9.56 -1.38 -16.85
N PRO A 62 -8.62 -0.44 -17.07
CA PRO A 62 -7.24 -0.78 -17.35
C PRO A 62 -6.46 -1.33 -16.14
N ILE A 63 -7.00 -1.19 -14.91
CA ILE A 63 -6.30 -1.63 -13.69
C ILE A 63 -6.22 -3.17 -13.63
N HIS A 64 -7.34 -3.87 -13.94
CA HIS A 64 -7.41 -5.34 -13.86
C HIS A 64 -8.00 -5.97 -15.11
N ASN A 65 -8.05 -5.24 -16.23
CA ASN A 65 -8.63 -5.70 -17.51
C ASN A 65 -10.08 -6.20 -17.41
N TRP A 66 -10.86 -5.64 -16.45
CA TRP A 66 -12.27 -5.98 -16.36
C TRP A 66 -13.03 -5.41 -17.55
N LYS A 67 -13.73 -6.31 -18.26
CA LYS A 67 -14.50 -5.99 -19.45
C LYS A 67 -15.99 -5.95 -19.10
N PHE A 68 -16.68 -4.89 -19.51
CA PHE A 68 -18.13 -4.73 -19.30
C PHE A 68 -18.82 -4.62 -20.64
N ASN A 69 -19.97 -5.29 -20.76
CA ASN A 69 -20.79 -5.24 -21.95
C ASN A 69 -21.26 -3.81 -22.24
N LYS A 70 -21.12 -3.37 -23.48
CA LYS A 70 -21.45 -1.99 -23.91
C LYS A 70 -22.92 -1.62 -23.77
N SER A 71 -23.83 -2.59 -23.71
CA SER A 71 -25.27 -2.35 -23.64
C SER A 71 -25.85 -2.67 -22.27
N SER A 72 -25.44 -3.78 -21.62
CA SER A 72 -25.98 -4.22 -20.35
C SER A 72 -25.13 -3.80 -19.15
N GLY A 73 -23.87 -3.39 -19.36
CA GLY A 73 -22.93 -3.10 -18.27
C GLY A 73 -22.50 -4.34 -17.46
N GLU A 74 -22.88 -5.54 -17.90
CA GLU A 74 -22.49 -6.79 -17.25
C GLU A 74 -20.99 -7.03 -17.38
N CYS A 75 -20.37 -7.46 -16.29
CA CYS A 75 -18.94 -7.76 -16.25
C CYS A 75 -18.66 -9.18 -16.73
N ALA A 76 -17.75 -9.33 -17.69
CA ALA A 76 -17.32 -10.64 -18.16
C ALA A 76 -16.42 -11.40 -17.17
N ASN A 77 -15.82 -10.70 -16.22
CA ASN A 77 -14.80 -11.22 -15.31
C ASN A 77 -15.31 -11.45 -13.87
N SER A 78 -16.53 -10.99 -13.55
CA SER A 78 -17.04 -10.98 -12.18
C SER A 78 -18.56 -10.82 -12.15
N SER A 79 -19.18 -11.10 -11.00
CA SER A 79 -20.61 -10.79 -10.74
C SER A 79 -20.88 -9.30 -10.44
N GLN A 80 -19.84 -8.47 -10.35
CA GLN A 80 -19.97 -7.04 -10.07
C GLN A 80 -20.14 -6.25 -11.38
N ASN A 81 -21.36 -5.87 -11.70
CA ASN A 81 -21.69 -5.15 -12.92
C ASN A 81 -21.47 -3.63 -12.80
N MET A 82 -21.33 -2.95 -13.93
CA MET A 82 -21.35 -1.49 -14.01
C MET A 82 -22.65 -0.94 -13.41
N SER A 83 -22.54 0.09 -12.58
CA SER A 83 -23.74 0.74 -12.02
C SER A 83 -24.49 1.46 -13.13
N LEU A 84 -25.76 1.12 -13.33
CA LEU A 84 -26.67 1.72 -14.31
C LEU A 84 -27.81 2.45 -13.62
N ILE A 85 -28.24 3.58 -14.19
CA ILE A 85 -29.39 4.36 -13.76
C ILE A 85 -30.34 4.48 -14.96
N ASP A 86 -31.62 4.14 -14.76
CA ASP A 86 -32.63 4.26 -15.80
C ASP A 86 -32.86 5.73 -16.19
N LEU A 87 -32.94 5.98 -17.50
CA LEU A 87 -33.23 7.27 -18.08
C LEU A 87 -34.67 7.26 -18.68
N ASP A 88 -35.37 8.36 -18.49
CA ASP A 88 -36.70 8.54 -19.02
C ASP A 88 -36.63 9.13 -20.44
N VAL A 89 -37.48 8.66 -21.36
CA VAL A 89 -37.62 9.24 -22.69
C VAL A 89 -38.98 9.94 -22.81
N THR A 90 -38.96 11.25 -23.06
CA THR A 90 -40.19 12.05 -23.20
C THR A 90 -39.96 13.09 -24.28
N ASN A 91 -40.93 13.20 -25.20
CA ASN A 91 -40.98 14.20 -26.32
C ASN A 91 -39.71 14.22 -27.17
N GLY A 92 -39.11 13.04 -27.43
CA GLY A 92 -37.90 12.91 -28.24
C GLY A 92 -36.60 13.35 -27.53
N SER A 93 -36.62 13.49 -26.20
CA SER A 93 -35.44 13.75 -25.40
C SER A 93 -35.30 12.71 -24.29
N VAL A 94 -34.05 12.44 -23.91
CA VAL A 94 -33.67 11.52 -22.82
C VAL A 94 -33.35 12.34 -21.58
N TRP A 95 -33.98 12.00 -20.47
CA TRP A 95 -33.92 12.76 -19.21
C TRP A 95 -33.44 11.91 -18.04
N ILE A 96 -32.74 12.53 -17.11
CA ILE A 96 -32.47 11.96 -15.79
C ILE A 96 -33.12 12.80 -14.70
N ASP A 97 -33.71 12.15 -13.71
CA ASP A 97 -34.08 12.83 -12.49
C ASP A 97 -32.84 13.06 -11.61
N SER A 98 -32.55 14.34 -11.33
CA SER A 98 -31.38 14.72 -10.50
C SER A 98 -31.41 14.09 -9.11
N SER A 99 -32.58 13.66 -8.61
CA SER A 99 -32.69 12.91 -7.35
C SER A 99 -32.03 11.53 -7.45
N LYS A 100 -32.04 10.90 -8.64
CA LYS A 100 -31.37 9.61 -8.90
C LYS A 100 -29.82 9.75 -8.91
N LEU A 101 -29.31 10.95 -9.31
CA LEU A 101 -27.87 11.29 -9.21
C LEU A 101 -27.45 11.63 -7.78
N LYS A 102 -28.36 12.24 -7.01
CA LYS A 102 -28.10 12.74 -5.65
C LYS A 102 -28.10 11.66 -4.55
N LYS A 103 -28.47 10.41 -4.82
CA LYS A 103 -28.42 9.33 -3.83
C LYS A 103 -27.03 9.05 -3.24
N LYS A 104 -25.99 9.72 -3.76
CA LYS A 104 -24.64 9.70 -3.15
C LYS A 104 -24.25 10.93 -2.31
N LYS A 105 -25.13 11.96 -2.19
CA LYS A 105 -24.76 13.22 -1.47
C LYS A 105 -25.64 13.64 -0.29
N SER A 106 -26.66 12.90 0.11
CA SER A 106 -27.53 13.33 1.22
C SER A 106 -27.74 12.23 2.25
N ASN A 107 -26.79 12.07 3.16
CA ASN A 107 -27.02 11.62 4.54
C ASN A 107 -25.77 11.95 5.38
N LYS A 108 -25.52 13.24 5.58
CA LYS A 108 -24.58 13.72 6.60
C LYS A 108 -25.32 14.04 7.89
N LYS A 109 -25.79 13.03 8.59
CA LYS A 109 -25.98 13.05 10.05
C LYS A 109 -25.82 11.62 10.55
N ASN A 110 -24.72 11.34 11.24
CA ASN A 110 -24.34 10.04 11.83
C ASN A 110 -24.06 8.89 10.85
N GLU A 111 -23.31 9.12 9.79
CA GLU A 111 -22.84 8.04 8.94
C GLU A 111 -21.54 7.43 9.50
N THR A 112 -21.66 6.17 9.90
CA THR A 112 -20.51 5.26 9.88
C THR A 112 -20.00 5.24 8.45
N LEU A 113 -18.80 5.80 8.20
CA LEU A 113 -18.15 5.78 6.87
C LEU A 113 -18.16 4.34 6.35
N THR A 114 -18.48 4.14 5.07
CA THR A 114 -18.34 2.82 4.46
C THR A 114 -16.87 2.41 4.45
N THR A 115 -16.58 1.12 4.43
CA THR A 115 -15.20 0.59 4.37
C THR A 115 -14.40 1.22 3.22
N GLN A 116 -15.05 1.54 2.08
CA GLN A 116 -14.40 2.21 0.95
C GLN A 116 -14.05 3.69 1.23
N GLU A 117 -14.89 4.42 1.94
CA GLU A 117 -14.62 5.82 2.32
C GLU A 117 -13.54 5.91 3.38
N ILE A 118 -13.50 4.94 4.27
CA ILE A 118 -12.42 4.78 5.26
C ILE A 118 -11.11 4.51 4.56
N LYS A 119 -11.06 3.57 3.62
CA LYS A 119 -9.86 3.26 2.83
C LYS A 119 -9.33 4.49 2.09
N LYS A 120 -10.18 5.38 1.59
CA LYS A 120 -9.79 6.66 0.97
C LYS A 120 -9.23 7.69 1.94
N SER A 121 -9.50 7.57 3.24
CA SER A 121 -9.02 8.51 4.27
C SER A 121 -7.69 8.09 4.89
N ILE A 122 -7.21 6.87 4.61
CA ILE A 122 -5.94 6.35 5.09
C ILE A 122 -4.84 6.82 4.16
N LYS A 123 -3.78 7.40 4.74
CA LYS A 123 -2.58 7.77 4.01
C LYS A 123 -1.40 6.99 4.59
N ILE A 124 -0.72 6.23 3.74
CA ILE A 124 0.51 5.52 4.08
C ILE A 124 1.63 6.21 3.31
N LYS A 125 2.62 6.73 4.03
CA LYS A 125 3.78 7.42 3.47
C LYS A 125 5.05 6.69 3.89
N LEU A 126 5.81 6.21 2.92
CA LEU A 126 7.19 5.79 3.16
C LEU A 126 8.03 7.06 3.32
N ILE A 127 8.61 7.27 4.50
CA ILE A 127 9.47 8.42 4.80
C ILE A 127 10.91 8.12 4.40
N SER A 128 11.42 6.97 4.83
CA SER A 128 12.76 6.48 4.49
C SER A 128 12.81 4.98 4.71
N HIS A 129 13.76 4.30 4.14
CA HIS A 129 14.13 2.90 4.40
C HIS A 129 12.96 2.02 4.89
N ALA A 130 12.82 1.87 6.21
CA ALA A 130 11.75 1.11 6.88
C ALA A 130 10.77 2.01 7.66
N THR A 131 10.86 3.33 7.50
CA THR A 131 10.01 4.28 8.23
C THR A 131 8.71 4.53 7.49
N LEU A 132 7.61 3.95 7.97
CA LEU A 132 6.26 4.28 7.49
C LEU A 132 5.58 5.27 8.43
N ASN A 133 4.89 6.22 7.84
CA ASN A 133 3.96 7.10 8.53
C ASN A 133 2.54 6.81 8.05
N ILE A 134 1.72 6.24 8.93
CA ILE A 134 0.32 5.92 8.66
C ILE A 134 -0.55 6.99 9.30
N SER A 135 -1.34 7.68 8.48
CA SER A 135 -2.25 8.72 8.94
C SER A 135 -3.70 8.35 8.68
N LEU A 136 -4.52 8.47 9.72
CA LEU A 136 -5.98 8.37 9.66
C LEU A 136 -6.57 9.62 10.30
N LYS A 137 -7.09 10.56 9.48
CA LYS A 137 -7.54 11.88 9.94
C LYS A 137 -6.39 12.62 10.66
N LYS A 138 -6.53 12.83 11.98
CA LYS A 138 -5.52 13.49 12.84
C LYS A 138 -4.61 12.51 13.57
N LEU A 139 -4.86 11.21 13.46
CA LEU A 139 -3.98 10.17 14.02
C LEU A 139 -2.79 9.95 13.10
N ASN A 140 -1.63 9.79 13.69
CA ASN A 140 -0.36 9.63 13.00
C ASN A 140 0.47 8.56 13.69
N ILE A 141 0.60 7.38 13.08
CA ILE A 141 1.37 6.26 13.62
C ILE A 141 2.67 6.17 12.84
N LEU A 142 3.77 6.14 13.55
CA LEU A 142 5.10 6.01 12.97
C LEU A 142 5.65 4.62 13.23
N ILE A 143 6.14 3.97 12.17
CA ILE A 143 6.71 2.62 12.24
C ILE A 143 8.19 2.72 11.94
N ASP A 144 9.02 2.02 12.72
CA ASP A 144 10.46 1.84 12.55
C ASP A 144 11.20 3.14 12.17
N PRO A 145 11.18 4.17 13.03
CA PRO A 145 11.65 5.50 12.67
C PRO A 145 13.18 5.57 12.60
N TRP A 146 13.72 5.50 11.38
CA TRP A 146 15.08 5.90 11.06
C TRP A 146 15.03 7.08 10.08
N ILE A 147 15.13 8.32 10.59
CA ILE A 147 14.88 9.54 9.83
C ILE A 147 16.16 10.34 9.60
N GLU A 148 17.02 10.43 10.61
CA GLU A 148 18.23 11.23 10.58
C GLU A 148 19.43 10.45 11.11
N GLY A 149 20.61 10.74 10.55
CA GLY A 149 21.86 10.10 10.96
C GLY A 149 22.09 8.72 10.35
N PRO A 150 23.28 8.17 10.56
CA PRO A 150 23.65 6.87 10.04
C PRO A 150 23.16 5.73 10.96
N ALA A 151 22.90 4.57 10.38
CA ALA A 151 22.63 3.32 11.09
C ALA A 151 23.73 2.28 10.85
N MET A 152 23.58 1.06 11.39
CA MET A 152 24.50 -0.08 11.20
C MET A 152 25.94 0.32 11.50
N LEU A 153 26.19 0.72 12.76
CA LEU A 153 27.51 1.17 13.24
C LEU A 153 28.11 2.33 12.41
N GLY A 154 27.25 3.14 11.80
CA GLY A 154 27.66 4.28 10.99
C GLY A 154 27.90 3.97 9.51
N ALA A 155 27.76 2.72 9.08
CA ALA A 155 28.02 2.33 7.70
C ALA A 155 26.91 2.70 6.71
N TRP A 156 25.67 2.80 7.20
CA TRP A 156 24.51 3.04 6.36
C TRP A 156 23.94 4.45 6.50
N ARG A 157 23.46 4.99 5.39
CA ARG A 157 22.68 6.22 5.34
C ARG A 157 21.45 6.01 4.48
N GLN A 158 20.36 6.72 4.81
CA GLN A 158 19.14 6.69 4.02
C GLN A 158 19.43 7.13 2.58
N TYR A 159 18.80 6.46 1.62
CA TYR A 159 18.90 6.83 0.23
C TYR A 159 17.56 6.60 -0.51
N PRO A 160 16.97 7.65 -1.07
CA PRO A 160 17.38 9.06 -1.01
C PRO A 160 17.27 9.68 0.40
N LEU A 161 17.95 10.79 0.63
CA LEU A 161 17.78 11.57 1.86
C LEU A 161 16.39 12.20 1.89
N THR A 162 15.72 12.14 3.03
CA THR A 162 14.32 12.55 3.12
C THR A 162 14.10 14.05 3.23
N GLY A 163 15.08 14.80 3.72
CA GLY A 163 14.92 16.22 4.09
C GLY A 163 13.96 16.45 5.28
N ILE A 164 13.33 15.41 5.80
CA ILE A 164 12.43 15.46 6.96
C ILE A 164 13.27 15.36 8.23
N LYS A 165 12.88 16.09 9.27
CA LYS A 165 13.51 16.00 10.60
C LYS A 165 12.57 15.34 11.60
N ALA A 166 13.11 14.45 12.42
CA ALA A 166 12.33 13.72 13.43
C ALA A 166 11.60 14.66 14.39
N LYS A 167 12.23 15.78 14.77
CA LYS A 167 11.65 16.80 15.65
C LYS A 167 10.39 17.48 15.10
N ASP A 168 10.14 17.40 13.78
CA ASP A 168 8.98 18.01 13.13
C ASP A 168 7.78 17.05 13.07
N ILE A 169 7.99 15.80 13.44
CA ILE A 169 6.92 14.78 13.48
C ILE A 169 6.35 14.69 14.89
N ARG A 170 5.02 14.59 14.98
CA ARG A 170 4.29 14.41 16.23
C ARG A 170 3.45 13.14 16.15
N PRO A 171 4.05 11.97 16.39
CA PRO A 171 3.32 10.71 16.30
C PRO A 171 2.34 10.56 17.48
N TYR A 172 1.15 10.02 17.18
CA TYR A 172 0.22 9.53 18.20
C TYR A 172 0.81 8.33 18.94
N SER A 173 1.45 7.42 18.18
CA SER A 173 2.22 6.30 18.72
C SER A 173 3.35 5.93 17.75
N ILE A 174 4.37 5.27 18.28
CA ILE A 174 5.48 4.69 17.53
C ILE A 174 5.39 3.17 17.69
N ILE A 175 5.56 2.44 16.59
CA ILE A 175 5.67 0.98 16.61
C ILE A 175 7.06 0.63 16.13
N ILE A 176 7.73 -0.29 16.82
CA ILE A 176 9.06 -0.77 16.45
C ILE A 176 9.00 -2.28 16.32
N THR A 177 9.37 -2.78 15.16
CA THR A 177 9.22 -4.20 14.81
C THR A 177 10.31 -5.07 15.39
N HIS A 178 11.57 -4.59 15.44
CA HIS A 178 12.72 -5.32 15.96
C HIS A 178 13.91 -4.40 16.28
N GLU A 179 15.00 -4.98 16.79
CA GLU A 179 16.10 -4.24 17.42
C GLU A 179 17.22 -3.75 16.48
N HIS A 180 17.19 -4.05 15.18
CA HIS A 180 18.22 -3.55 14.27
C HIS A 180 18.20 -2.03 14.20
N SER A 181 19.39 -1.42 14.07
CA SER A 181 19.53 0.03 14.24
C SER A 181 18.93 0.88 13.11
N ASP A 182 18.56 0.29 12.00
CA ASP A 182 17.83 0.91 10.88
C ASP A 182 16.31 0.83 11.05
N HIS A 183 15.83 0.14 12.11
CA HIS A 183 14.45 0.08 12.58
C HIS A 183 14.30 0.67 13.97
N PHE A 184 15.15 0.28 14.90
CA PHE A 184 15.23 0.79 16.26
C PHE A 184 16.34 1.85 16.36
N HIS A 185 16.14 3.00 15.74
CA HIS A 185 17.16 4.03 15.63
C HIS A 185 17.13 4.99 16.82
N ILE A 186 18.03 4.76 17.79
CA ILE A 186 18.10 5.53 19.04
C ILE A 186 18.26 7.04 18.80
N PRO A 187 19.14 7.54 17.89
CA PRO A 187 19.25 8.97 17.63
C PRO A 187 17.93 9.61 17.14
N THR A 188 17.18 8.91 16.28
CA THR A 188 15.86 9.39 15.85
C THR A 188 14.86 9.40 17.01
N LEU A 189 14.79 8.30 17.78
CA LEU A 189 13.89 8.17 18.92
C LEU A 189 14.13 9.25 19.98
N SER A 190 15.38 9.67 20.16
CA SER A 190 15.74 10.71 21.12
C SER A 190 15.10 12.08 20.84
N ASN A 191 14.58 12.30 19.65
CA ASN A 191 13.86 13.54 19.26
C ASN A 191 12.37 13.53 19.62
N PHE A 192 11.81 12.39 20.03
CA PHE A 192 10.40 12.31 20.39
C PHE A 192 10.15 12.54 21.89
N SER A 193 8.93 12.98 22.21
CA SER A 193 8.50 13.14 23.60
C SER A 193 8.60 11.81 24.36
N ARG A 194 9.09 11.83 25.57
CA ARG A 194 9.21 10.63 26.43
C ARG A 194 7.88 10.01 26.84
N ASN A 195 6.80 10.78 26.70
CA ASN A 195 5.42 10.31 26.93
C ASN A 195 4.77 9.72 25.67
N THR A 196 5.45 9.79 24.49
CA THR A 196 4.92 9.17 23.27
C THR A 196 4.76 7.67 23.48
N PRO A 197 3.58 7.08 23.24
CA PRO A 197 3.37 5.65 23.35
C PRO A 197 4.27 4.91 22.34
N ILE A 198 5.07 3.97 22.83
CA ILE A 198 5.89 3.07 22.00
C ILE A 198 5.38 1.65 22.18
N ILE A 199 5.19 0.95 21.08
CA ILE A 199 4.67 -0.41 21.04
C ILE A 199 5.75 -1.29 20.41
N ILE A 200 6.11 -2.37 21.09
CA ILE A 200 7.13 -3.33 20.68
C ILE A 200 6.63 -4.77 20.86
N PRO A 201 7.11 -5.74 20.06
CA PRO A 201 6.86 -7.15 20.32
C PRO A 201 7.61 -7.66 21.55
N ASP A 202 7.09 -8.72 22.15
CA ASP A 202 7.65 -9.38 23.33
C ASP A 202 8.79 -10.33 22.92
N PHE A 203 9.99 -9.81 22.89
CA PHE A 203 11.21 -10.62 22.67
C PHE A 203 11.80 -11.12 23.99
N PRO A 204 12.29 -12.38 24.05
CA PRO A 204 12.78 -12.99 25.29
C PRO A 204 13.94 -12.25 25.95
N ASN A 205 14.74 -11.50 25.18
CA ASN A 205 15.89 -10.77 25.71
C ASN A 205 15.55 -9.42 26.36
N GLU A 206 14.30 -8.93 26.22
CA GLU A 206 13.81 -7.64 26.74
C GLU A 206 14.70 -6.43 26.41
N ARG A 207 15.61 -6.55 25.44
CA ARG A 207 16.64 -5.56 25.16
C ARG A 207 16.06 -4.22 24.73
N MET A 208 15.10 -4.24 23.79
CA MET A 208 14.42 -3.02 23.34
C MET A 208 13.72 -2.30 24.48
N GLN A 209 13.01 -3.05 25.34
CA GLN A 209 12.30 -2.49 26.49
C GLN A 209 13.27 -1.82 27.47
N LYS A 210 14.39 -2.48 27.80
CA LYS A 210 15.42 -1.95 28.68
C LYS A 210 16.05 -0.67 28.13
N ILE A 211 16.35 -0.64 26.83
CA ILE A 211 16.92 0.54 26.15
C ILE A 211 15.91 1.69 26.16
N LEU A 212 14.63 1.46 25.77
CA LEU A 212 13.59 2.50 25.80
C LEU A 212 13.42 3.08 27.19
N LYS A 213 13.43 2.24 28.22
CA LYS A 213 13.37 2.69 29.62
C LYS A 213 14.57 3.55 29.99
N SER A 214 15.79 3.16 29.58
CA SER A 214 17.02 3.93 29.85
C SER A 214 17.03 5.28 29.12
N LEU A 215 16.34 5.39 27.96
CA LEU A 215 16.11 6.64 27.24
C LEU A 215 15.03 7.52 27.89
N GLY A 216 14.38 7.04 28.94
CA GLY A 216 13.36 7.77 29.69
C GLY A 216 11.95 7.68 29.16
N PHE A 217 11.66 6.78 28.20
CA PHE A 217 10.29 6.56 27.74
C PHE A 217 9.43 5.93 28.84
N THR A 218 8.31 6.58 29.14
CA THR A 218 7.42 6.20 30.25
C THR A 218 6.22 5.36 29.79
N ASN A 219 5.90 5.38 28.50
CA ASN A 219 4.75 4.70 27.94
C ASN A 219 5.18 3.66 26.90
N VAL A 220 5.75 2.55 27.36
CA VAL A 220 6.20 1.44 26.50
C VAL A 220 5.27 0.25 26.72
N LYS A 221 4.60 -0.19 25.64
CA LYS A 221 3.73 -1.36 25.64
C LYS A 221 4.42 -2.52 24.92
N VAL A 222 4.66 -3.60 25.66
CA VAL A 222 5.18 -4.88 25.15
C VAL A 222 3.99 -5.76 24.78
N VAL A 223 3.95 -6.30 23.57
CA VAL A 223 2.83 -7.06 23.01
C VAL A 223 3.28 -8.48 22.70
N LYS A 224 2.61 -9.47 23.25
CA LYS A 224 2.91 -10.88 22.96
C LYS A 224 2.62 -11.20 21.49
N PHE A 225 3.41 -12.11 20.94
CA PHE A 225 3.14 -12.62 19.60
C PHE A 225 1.75 -13.26 19.53
N ARG A 226 1.01 -12.96 18.46
CA ARG A 226 -0.39 -13.32 18.21
C ARG A 226 -1.42 -12.64 19.11
N GLU A 227 -1.01 -11.81 20.06
CA GLU A 227 -1.94 -10.94 20.81
C GLU A 227 -2.39 -9.78 19.90
N GLU A 228 -3.70 -9.60 19.76
CA GLU A 228 -4.27 -8.43 19.10
C GLU A 228 -4.49 -7.32 20.12
N ILE A 229 -3.98 -6.14 19.83
CA ILE A 229 -4.20 -4.96 20.69
C ILE A 229 -4.81 -3.81 19.89
N ASN A 230 -5.62 -3.01 20.57
CA ASN A 230 -6.12 -1.76 20.05
C ASN A 230 -5.15 -0.61 20.37
N ILE A 231 -4.59 0.05 19.36
CA ILE A 231 -3.87 1.32 19.50
C ILE A 231 -4.87 2.47 19.61
N HIS A 232 -5.94 2.36 18.85
CA HIS A 232 -7.06 3.28 18.81
C HIS A 232 -8.32 2.48 18.48
N LYS A 233 -9.53 3.03 18.75
CA LYS A 233 -10.81 2.35 18.44
C LYS A 233 -10.95 1.85 16.99
N LYS A 234 -10.16 2.40 16.08
CA LYS A 234 -10.15 2.06 14.64
C LYS A 234 -8.85 1.42 14.16
N ILE A 235 -7.90 1.18 15.05
CA ILE A 235 -6.59 0.68 14.67
C ILE A 235 -6.17 -0.42 15.63
N LYS A 236 -5.95 -1.58 15.06
CA LYS A 236 -5.48 -2.77 15.75
C LYS A 236 -4.15 -3.22 15.18
N ILE A 237 -3.34 -3.86 16.00
CA ILE A 237 -2.12 -4.52 15.57
C ILE A 237 -1.99 -5.90 16.16
N LYS A 238 -1.26 -6.74 15.46
CA LYS A 238 -0.87 -8.09 15.89
C LYS A 238 0.54 -8.38 15.36
N PHE A 239 1.42 -8.87 16.22
CA PHE A 239 2.76 -9.34 15.82
C PHE A 239 2.77 -10.85 15.65
N PHE A 240 3.55 -11.31 14.66
CA PHE A 240 3.83 -12.72 14.40
C PHE A 240 5.33 -12.96 14.40
N LYS A 241 5.73 -14.13 14.88
CA LYS A 241 7.13 -14.57 14.79
C LYS A 241 7.50 -14.85 13.33
N PRO A 242 8.71 -14.52 12.88
CA PRO A 242 9.23 -14.99 11.61
C PRO A 242 9.46 -16.51 11.65
N VAL A 243 9.69 -17.08 10.48
CA VAL A 243 10.18 -18.49 10.39
C VAL A 243 11.66 -18.58 10.78
N SER A 244 12.39 -17.48 10.63
CA SER A 244 13.81 -17.39 10.99
C SER A 244 14.01 -17.44 12.51
N VAL A 245 15.26 -17.76 12.92
CA VAL A 245 15.66 -17.79 14.33
C VAL A 245 15.99 -16.41 14.91
N PHE A 246 15.96 -15.36 14.09
CA PHE A 246 16.28 -14.00 14.52
C PHE A 246 15.14 -13.37 15.31
N ASN A 247 15.51 -12.44 16.21
CA ASN A 247 14.56 -11.58 16.92
C ASN A 247 14.01 -10.51 15.98
N ASP A 248 13.08 -10.92 15.14
CA ASP A 248 12.36 -10.08 14.17
C ASP A 248 10.86 -10.33 14.31
N SER A 249 10.03 -9.52 13.66
CA SER A 249 8.59 -9.69 13.68
C SER A 249 7.94 -9.33 12.36
N ILE A 250 6.87 -10.04 12.05
CA ILE A 250 5.88 -9.66 11.04
C ILE A 250 4.74 -8.95 11.77
N MET A 251 4.22 -7.87 11.22
CA MET A 251 3.18 -7.09 11.86
C MET A 251 1.97 -6.90 10.94
N LEU A 252 0.79 -7.31 11.41
CA LEU A 252 -0.48 -6.96 10.79
C LEU A 252 -1.03 -5.70 11.45
N ILE A 253 -1.36 -4.69 10.65
CA ILE A 253 -2.06 -3.49 11.08
C ILE A 253 -3.42 -3.47 10.39
N ASP A 254 -4.49 -3.49 11.17
CA ASP A 254 -5.86 -3.30 10.69
C ASP A 254 -6.31 -1.87 11.03
N ILE A 255 -6.61 -1.09 10.00
CA ILE A 255 -7.05 0.30 10.11
C ILE A 255 -8.48 0.37 9.61
N ASP A 256 -9.44 0.11 10.51
CA ASP A 256 -10.87 0.16 10.21
C ASP A 256 -11.23 -0.71 8.96
N GLY A 257 -10.64 -1.92 8.89
CA GLY A 257 -10.80 -2.90 7.82
C GLY A 257 -9.81 -2.79 6.65
N TYR A 258 -8.90 -1.80 6.65
CA TYR A 258 -7.73 -1.78 5.75
C TYR A 258 -6.58 -2.53 6.41
N LYS A 259 -6.15 -3.64 5.81
CA LYS A 259 -5.09 -4.49 6.34
C LYS A 259 -3.77 -4.22 5.65
N LEU A 260 -2.77 -3.76 6.41
CA LEU A 260 -1.37 -3.68 6.00
C LEU A 260 -0.59 -4.78 6.72
N LEU A 261 0.02 -5.70 5.96
CA LEU A 261 0.95 -6.68 6.49
C LEU A 261 2.38 -6.21 6.26
N ASN A 262 3.06 -5.83 7.32
CA ASN A 262 4.47 -5.47 7.28
C ASN A 262 5.33 -6.73 7.51
N LEU A 263 5.92 -7.24 6.43
CA LEU A 263 6.82 -8.39 6.45
C LEU A 263 8.23 -8.01 6.86
N ASN A 264 8.55 -6.72 6.80
CA ASN A 264 9.80 -6.19 7.28
C ASN A 264 11.01 -6.92 6.65
N ASP A 265 12.02 -7.24 7.44
CA ASP A 265 13.17 -8.07 7.09
C ASP A 265 12.90 -9.57 7.37
N ALA A 266 11.83 -9.85 8.09
CA ALA A 266 11.46 -11.18 8.59
C ALA A 266 11.16 -12.21 7.49
N GLY A 267 10.83 -11.73 6.28
CA GLY A 267 10.52 -12.59 5.15
C GLY A 267 9.13 -13.25 5.23
N LEU A 268 8.95 -14.33 4.47
CA LEU A 268 7.68 -15.05 4.40
C LEU A 268 7.46 -15.94 5.62
N ASN A 269 6.22 -16.00 6.08
CA ASN A 269 5.73 -17.00 7.02
C ASN A 269 4.42 -17.62 6.51
N PRO A 270 4.48 -18.74 5.76
CA PRO A 270 3.26 -19.40 5.26
C PRO A 270 2.30 -19.81 6.39
N GLY A 271 2.79 -20.06 7.60
CA GLY A 271 1.98 -20.49 8.74
C GLY A 271 1.01 -19.43 9.30
N ILE A 272 1.08 -18.19 8.80
CA ILE A 272 0.11 -17.14 9.16
C ILE A 272 -0.82 -16.76 8.01
N ALA A 273 -0.62 -17.31 6.81
CA ALA A 273 -1.33 -16.86 5.61
C ALA A 273 -2.85 -16.95 5.76
N GLU A 274 -3.37 -18.07 6.24
CA GLU A 274 -4.82 -18.27 6.41
C GLU A 274 -5.43 -17.34 7.48
N GLU A 275 -4.62 -16.86 8.43
CA GLU A 275 -5.07 -15.94 9.48
C GLU A 275 -5.15 -14.49 9.00
N VAL A 276 -4.27 -14.09 8.06
CA VAL A 276 -4.12 -12.67 7.69
C VAL A 276 -4.76 -12.31 6.35
N LYS A 277 -4.74 -13.25 5.37
CA LYS A 277 -5.24 -12.98 4.01
C LYS A 277 -6.76 -12.82 3.93
N PRO A 278 -7.31 -12.11 2.93
CA PRO A 278 -6.56 -11.23 2.03
C PRO A 278 -6.12 -9.95 2.75
N VAL A 279 -5.00 -9.37 2.31
CA VAL A 279 -4.54 -8.07 2.81
C VAL A 279 -4.63 -7.00 1.73
N ASP A 280 -4.84 -5.73 2.12
CA ASP A 280 -4.89 -4.64 1.16
C ASP A 280 -3.49 -4.28 0.67
N ALA A 281 -2.49 -4.32 1.55
CA ALA A 281 -1.10 -4.03 1.19
C ALA A 281 -0.11 -4.90 1.96
N ILE A 282 1.04 -5.13 1.35
CA ILE A 282 2.24 -5.64 2.03
C ILE A 282 3.36 -4.62 1.96
N SER A 283 4.16 -4.50 3.02
CA SER A 283 5.48 -3.86 2.98
C SER A 283 6.56 -4.91 3.18
N CYS A 284 7.53 -4.98 2.28
CA CYS A 284 8.50 -6.06 2.25
C CYS A 284 9.83 -5.59 1.67
N ILE A 285 10.91 -6.14 2.20
CA ILE A 285 12.26 -5.97 1.66
C ILE A 285 12.29 -6.44 0.19
N PHE A 286 12.94 -5.68 -0.68
CA PHE A 286 13.03 -5.98 -2.12
C PHE A 286 14.45 -6.05 -2.67
N SER A 287 15.45 -5.72 -1.86
CA SER A 287 16.87 -5.76 -2.23
C SER A 287 17.71 -6.37 -1.12
N THR A 288 18.99 -6.57 -1.37
CA THR A 288 19.91 -7.12 -0.36
C THR A 288 20.17 -6.13 0.77
N GLY A 289 20.30 -6.66 1.98
CA GLY A 289 20.78 -5.94 3.17
C GLY A 289 22.26 -6.24 3.46
N ALA A 290 22.77 -5.70 4.57
CA ALA A 290 24.18 -5.76 4.94
C ALA A 290 24.75 -7.16 5.09
N SER A 291 23.95 -8.11 5.57
CA SER A 291 24.43 -9.45 5.93
C SER A 291 24.82 -10.35 4.74
N GLY A 292 24.54 -9.92 3.53
CA GLY A 292 24.78 -10.70 2.32
C GLY A 292 25.96 -10.22 1.46
N TYR A 293 26.77 -9.28 1.97
CA TYR A 293 27.84 -8.70 1.15
C TYR A 293 29.10 -9.54 1.17
N PRO A 294 29.49 -10.13 0.02
CA PRO A 294 30.73 -10.91 -0.09
C PRO A 294 31.99 -10.03 -0.20
N PHE A 295 31.91 -8.72 0.02
CA PHE A 295 33.02 -7.78 -0.21
C PHE A 295 34.27 -8.09 0.58
N THR A 296 34.11 -8.51 1.83
CA THR A 296 35.23 -8.85 2.72
C THR A 296 35.76 -10.26 2.49
N TRP A 297 35.20 -11.02 1.56
CA TRP A 297 35.64 -12.40 1.27
C TRP A 297 36.78 -12.37 0.27
N GLN A 298 38.01 -12.34 0.79
CA GLN A 298 39.22 -12.18 0.00
C GLN A 298 39.51 -13.34 -0.96
N HIS A 299 38.98 -14.53 -0.70
CA HIS A 299 39.15 -15.71 -1.53
C HIS A 299 38.30 -15.73 -2.79
N LEU A 300 37.37 -14.77 -2.95
CA LEU A 300 36.50 -14.65 -4.11
C LEU A 300 36.99 -13.55 -5.06
N SER A 301 36.90 -13.81 -6.36
CA SER A 301 37.09 -12.80 -7.39
C SER A 301 35.92 -11.79 -7.38
N GLU A 302 36.13 -10.59 -7.93
CA GLU A 302 35.08 -9.57 -8.03
C GLU A 302 33.87 -10.06 -8.84
N LYS A 303 34.08 -10.91 -9.84
CA LYS A 303 33.00 -11.53 -10.60
C LYS A 303 32.14 -12.45 -9.72
N GLU A 304 32.79 -13.34 -8.95
CA GLU A 304 32.06 -14.24 -8.02
C GLU A 304 31.28 -13.47 -6.96
N LYS A 305 31.86 -12.39 -6.42
CA LYS A 305 31.16 -11.51 -5.47
C LYS A 305 29.91 -10.89 -6.11
N LYS A 306 30.05 -10.41 -7.35
CA LYS A 306 28.91 -9.82 -8.10
C LYS A 306 27.83 -10.86 -8.38
N ASP A 307 28.19 -12.04 -8.85
CA ASP A 307 27.26 -13.14 -9.12
C ASP A 307 26.47 -13.55 -7.87
N ILE A 308 27.13 -13.59 -6.70
CA ILE A 308 26.48 -13.86 -5.40
C ILE A 308 25.46 -12.78 -5.08
N MET A 309 25.80 -11.51 -5.27
CA MET A 309 24.90 -10.39 -4.99
C MET A 309 23.69 -10.36 -5.95
N GLU A 310 23.93 -10.58 -7.25
CA GLU A 310 22.84 -10.66 -8.24
C GLU A 310 21.87 -11.80 -7.89
N LYS A 311 22.39 -12.97 -7.49
CA LYS A 311 21.56 -14.08 -7.03
C LYS A 311 20.74 -13.72 -5.79
N ALA A 312 21.33 -13.03 -4.83
CA ALA A 312 20.64 -12.57 -3.62
C ALA A 312 19.56 -11.53 -3.94
N CYS A 313 19.85 -10.56 -4.82
CA CYS A 313 18.88 -9.57 -5.29
C CYS A 313 17.67 -10.23 -6.00
N ASN A 314 17.94 -11.17 -6.92
CA ASN A 314 16.89 -11.92 -7.60
C ASN A 314 16.03 -12.73 -6.61
N GLY A 315 16.66 -13.31 -5.57
CA GLY A 315 15.95 -14.00 -4.49
C GLY A 315 14.98 -13.08 -3.74
N LYS A 316 15.34 -11.81 -3.50
CA LYS A 316 14.46 -10.84 -2.84
C LYS A 316 13.28 -10.43 -3.71
N LEU A 317 13.47 -10.26 -5.03
CA LEU A 317 12.36 -10.01 -5.95
C LEU A 317 11.39 -11.21 -6.00
N LYS A 318 11.92 -12.42 -6.06
CA LYS A 318 11.10 -13.63 -6.02
C LYS A 318 10.29 -13.73 -4.73
N LEU A 319 10.92 -13.48 -3.59
CA LEU A 319 10.25 -13.45 -2.28
C LEU A 319 9.11 -12.42 -2.26
N LEU A 320 9.31 -11.23 -2.81
CA LEU A 320 8.28 -10.19 -2.88
C LEU A 320 7.08 -10.64 -3.73
N MET A 321 7.31 -11.30 -4.87
CA MET A 321 6.25 -11.85 -5.71
C MET A 321 5.50 -13.00 -5.03
N GLU A 322 6.23 -13.89 -4.36
CA GLU A 322 5.63 -14.98 -3.57
C GLU A 322 4.79 -14.45 -2.42
N ALA A 323 5.25 -13.40 -1.73
CA ALA A 323 4.49 -12.74 -0.66
C ALA A 323 3.17 -12.19 -1.18
N THR A 324 3.20 -11.52 -2.32
CA THR A 324 2.00 -10.92 -2.94
C THR A 324 0.93 -11.98 -3.22
N LYS A 325 1.34 -13.14 -3.74
CA LYS A 325 0.44 -14.27 -4.01
C LYS A 325 -0.05 -14.94 -2.72
N LEU A 326 0.87 -15.22 -1.80
CA LEU A 326 0.58 -15.96 -0.57
C LEU A 326 -0.45 -15.24 0.31
N TYR A 327 -0.31 -13.91 0.42
CA TYR A 327 -1.18 -13.09 1.26
C TYR A 327 -2.32 -12.41 0.49
N GLU A 328 -2.48 -12.72 -0.80
CA GLU A 328 -3.52 -12.14 -1.68
C GLU A 328 -3.51 -10.60 -1.61
N ALA A 329 -2.31 -10.01 -1.70
CA ALA A 329 -2.12 -8.57 -1.51
C ALA A 329 -2.47 -7.78 -2.77
N ASN A 330 -3.20 -6.67 -2.59
CA ASN A 330 -3.58 -5.77 -3.69
C ASN A 330 -2.49 -4.74 -4.02
N TYR A 331 -1.69 -4.34 -3.02
CA TYR A 331 -0.64 -3.33 -3.15
C TYR A 331 0.66 -3.79 -2.50
N ILE A 332 1.75 -3.27 -3.04
CA ILE A 332 3.10 -3.50 -2.52
C ILE A 332 3.72 -2.16 -2.17
N ILE A 333 4.34 -2.10 -1.01
CA ILE A 333 5.21 -1.01 -0.58
C ILE A 333 6.63 -1.55 -0.55
N PRO A 334 7.49 -1.21 -1.53
CA PRO A 334 8.91 -1.55 -1.48
C PRO A 334 9.54 -0.95 -0.22
N PHE A 335 10.13 -1.78 0.62
CA PHE A 335 10.43 -1.42 2.01
C PHE A 335 11.80 -1.93 2.44
N ALA A 336 12.38 -1.37 3.50
CA ALA A 336 13.60 -1.83 4.17
C ALA A 336 14.82 -2.09 3.23
N SER A 337 14.93 -1.33 2.13
CA SER A 337 16.03 -1.44 1.18
C SER A 337 16.50 -0.07 0.66
N HIS A 338 16.04 1.02 1.29
CA HIS A 338 16.33 2.41 0.89
C HIS A 338 17.50 2.98 1.66
N PHE A 339 18.68 2.42 1.47
CA PHE A 339 19.94 2.86 2.09
C PHE A 339 21.09 2.73 1.11
N ARG A 340 22.22 3.32 1.48
CA ARG A 340 23.50 3.10 0.82
C ARG A 340 24.66 3.22 1.82
N LEU A 341 25.79 2.61 1.48
CA LEU A 341 27.06 2.91 2.08
C LEU A 341 27.46 4.35 1.71
N TRP A 342 28.03 5.12 2.63
CA TRP A 342 28.25 6.56 2.39
C TRP A 342 29.60 7.09 2.88
N GLN A 343 30.34 6.32 3.67
CA GLN A 343 31.65 6.74 4.16
C GLN A 343 32.66 6.66 3.01
N PRO A 344 33.68 7.57 2.98
CA PRO A 344 34.68 7.58 1.91
C PRO A 344 35.39 6.24 1.73
N GLU A 345 35.63 5.51 2.83
CA GLU A 345 36.27 4.20 2.82
C GLU A 345 35.43 3.12 2.10
N HIS A 346 34.15 3.39 1.91
CA HIS A 346 33.24 2.48 1.23
C HIS A 346 33.15 2.73 -0.28
N GLU A 347 33.80 3.77 -0.81
CA GLU A 347 33.70 4.16 -2.23
C GLU A 347 34.12 3.01 -3.17
N TYR A 348 35.13 2.27 -2.80
CA TYR A 348 35.56 1.07 -3.53
C TYR A 348 34.40 0.07 -3.72
N TYR A 349 33.58 -0.13 -2.70
CA TYR A 349 32.47 -1.09 -2.74
C TYR A 349 31.25 -0.58 -3.49
N LEU A 350 31.04 0.74 -3.57
CA LEU A 350 29.84 1.32 -4.17
C LEU A 350 29.68 0.92 -5.64
N ASN A 351 30.79 0.74 -6.36
CA ASN A 351 30.77 0.32 -7.77
C ASN A 351 30.50 -1.18 -7.96
N SER A 352 30.67 -1.96 -6.89
CA SER A 352 30.47 -3.41 -6.91
C SER A 352 29.14 -3.82 -6.26
N VAL A 353 28.44 -2.89 -5.60
CA VAL A 353 27.12 -3.17 -4.95
C VAL A 353 26.06 -3.38 -5.99
N VAL A 354 25.43 -4.55 -5.97
CA VAL A 354 24.24 -4.84 -6.77
C VAL A 354 23.02 -4.66 -5.87
N THR A 355 22.08 -3.83 -6.32
CA THR A 355 20.79 -3.62 -5.62
C THR A 355 19.66 -3.65 -6.64
N ASN A 356 18.47 -4.08 -6.19
CA ASN A 356 17.27 -3.96 -6.99
C ASN A 356 16.72 -2.53 -6.94
N SER A 357 16.21 -2.09 -8.06
CA SER A 357 15.47 -0.83 -8.23
C SER A 357 13.96 -1.07 -8.23
N ILE A 358 13.18 0.00 -8.20
CA ILE A 358 11.72 -0.06 -8.41
C ILE A 358 11.39 -0.59 -9.81
N ASP A 359 12.22 -0.25 -10.83
CA ASP A 359 12.02 -0.76 -12.18
C ASP A 359 12.19 -2.28 -12.26
N ASP A 360 13.09 -2.86 -11.47
CA ASP A 360 13.27 -4.31 -11.40
C ASP A 360 12.05 -5.00 -10.80
N ILE A 361 11.43 -4.39 -9.78
CA ILE A 361 10.15 -4.85 -9.24
C ILE A 361 9.09 -4.84 -10.33
N LEU A 362 8.92 -3.70 -11.04
CA LEU A 362 7.92 -3.57 -12.10
C LEU A 362 8.13 -4.56 -13.24
N LYS A 363 9.38 -4.81 -13.65
CA LYS A 363 9.72 -5.82 -14.66
C LYS A 363 9.37 -7.24 -14.17
N GLY A 364 9.72 -7.55 -12.93
CA GLY A 364 9.42 -8.86 -12.31
C GLY A 364 7.92 -9.16 -12.34
N PHE A 365 7.08 -8.21 -11.91
CA PHE A 365 5.63 -8.39 -11.90
C PHE A 365 5.04 -8.52 -13.31
N LYS A 366 5.46 -7.71 -14.28
CA LYS A 366 5.03 -7.82 -15.68
C LYS A 366 5.41 -9.16 -16.29
N GLY A 367 6.61 -9.68 -16.01
CA GLY A 367 7.08 -10.97 -16.52
C GLY A 367 6.29 -12.17 -15.98
N HIS A 368 5.55 -12.00 -14.90
CA HIS A 368 4.75 -13.05 -14.25
C HIS A 368 3.24 -12.86 -14.43
N GLY A 369 2.81 -11.93 -15.28
CA GLY A 369 1.38 -11.71 -15.58
C GLY A 369 0.57 -11.15 -14.41
N MET A 370 1.24 -10.41 -13.52
CA MET A 370 0.63 -9.75 -12.34
C MET A 370 0.57 -8.24 -12.52
#